data_af2f808335407da155a95b52efecc332
#
_entry.id   af2f808335407da155a95b52efecc332
#
_cell.length_a   1.000
_cell.length_b   1.000
_cell.length_c   1.000
_cell.angle_alpha   90.00
_cell.angle_beta   90.00
_cell.angle_gamma   90.00
#
_symmetry.space_group_name_H-M   'P 1'
#
loop_
_entity.id
_entity.type
_entity.pdbx_description
1 polymer ?
#
loop_
_entity_poly.entity_id
_entity_poly.type
_entity_poly.pdbx_seq_one_letter_code
_entity_poly.pdbx_strand_id
1 'polypeptide(L)'
;MKPFLLEPIPDYTIWGTNHISKARGIDEDYGTWWEVSAHPYGSNKIVGTDKTLMDVIQENPDEILGKGYTLHETLRLAYLDTKDALSIQVHPEDDYALEHSNDYGKYESWYILDAKPGATLVAGTTINDADEIKNALMNNDVEKYLNKVEVHKGDYIIIPSGMLHALGKDILALEVGTNSNTTYRFYDYNRKGKDGKTRPLHVKESFDVTDFNLKPTFVPQKHETHRIGDC
;
A
#
# COMPACT_ATOMS: atom_id res chain seq x y z
N MET A 1 3.30 -29.13 -4.83
CA MET A 1 4.60 -28.60 -4.27
C MET A 1 4.58 -28.67 -2.73
N LYS A 2 5.74 -28.75 -2.04
CA LYS A 2 5.79 -28.64 -0.57
C LYS A 2 5.72 -27.18 -0.16
N PRO A 3 5.09 -26.83 0.98
CA PRO A 3 5.14 -25.48 1.53
C PRO A 3 6.58 -25.02 1.74
N PHE A 4 6.83 -23.73 1.52
CA PHE A 4 8.12 -23.08 1.73
C PHE A 4 7.94 -21.76 2.51
N LEU A 5 9.00 -21.31 3.15
CA LEU A 5 9.01 -20.05 3.87
C LEU A 5 9.63 -18.96 3.00
N LEU A 6 9.16 -17.74 3.15
CA LEU A 6 9.69 -16.55 2.49
C LEU A 6 10.52 -15.73 3.47
N GLU A 7 11.61 -15.13 2.99
CA GLU A 7 12.37 -14.14 3.73
C GLU A 7 11.68 -12.77 3.56
N PRO A 8 11.22 -12.11 4.63
CA PRO A 8 10.64 -10.77 4.53
C PRO A 8 11.63 -9.74 4.00
N ILE A 9 11.15 -8.78 3.22
CA ILE A 9 11.98 -7.71 2.65
C ILE A 9 11.70 -6.42 3.42
N PRO A 10 12.70 -5.88 4.18
CA PRO A 10 12.58 -4.58 4.80
C PRO A 10 12.75 -3.46 3.78
N ASP A 11 11.96 -2.40 3.90
CA ASP A 11 12.10 -1.20 3.08
C ASP A 11 12.08 0.06 3.96
N TYR A 12 13.11 0.90 3.76
CA TYR A 12 13.23 2.16 4.48
C TYR A 12 12.26 3.19 3.94
N THR A 13 11.49 3.78 4.84
CA THR A 13 10.58 4.88 4.52
C THR A 13 10.78 6.06 5.48
N ILE A 14 10.58 7.29 4.99
CA ILE A 14 10.78 8.50 5.82
C ILE A 14 9.77 8.64 6.96
N TRP A 15 8.63 7.94 6.85
CA TRP A 15 7.53 7.93 7.80
C TRP A 15 7.53 6.70 8.72
N GLY A 16 8.45 5.75 8.47
CA GLY A 16 8.48 4.47 9.17
C GLY A 16 9.02 4.54 10.58
N THR A 17 8.65 3.55 11.38
CA THR A 17 9.19 3.28 12.72
C THR A 17 9.74 1.86 12.81
N ASN A 18 9.96 1.32 13.99
CA ASN A 18 10.72 0.09 14.18
C ASN A 18 10.02 -0.96 15.06
N HIS A 19 8.69 -0.93 15.22
CA HIS A 19 8.03 -1.96 16.03
C HIS A 19 8.21 -3.36 15.43
N ILE A 20 8.01 -3.51 14.11
CA ILE A 20 8.24 -4.78 13.39
C ILE A 20 9.72 -5.14 13.39
N SER A 21 10.61 -4.18 13.12
CA SER A 21 12.06 -4.40 13.13
C SER A 21 12.53 -4.94 14.48
N LYS A 22 12.12 -4.30 15.58
CA LYS A 22 12.45 -4.75 16.94
C LYS A 22 11.90 -6.14 17.26
N ALA A 23 10.66 -6.44 16.86
CA ALA A 23 10.09 -7.78 17.01
C ALA A 23 10.90 -8.87 16.28
N ARG A 24 11.67 -8.47 15.26
CA ARG A 24 12.59 -9.33 14.48
C ARG A 24 14.04 -9.26 14.95
N GLY A 25 14.34 -8.54 16.02
CA GLY A 25 15.70 -8.37 16.53
C GLY A 25 16.60 -7.45 15.69
N ILE A 26 15.98 -6.54 14.91
CA ILE A 26 16.66 -5.58 14.01
C ILE A 26 16.49 -4.17 14.60
N ASP A 27 17.58 -3.40 14.67
CA ASP A 27 17.59 -2.05 15.26
C ASP A 27 17.62 -0.94 14.19
N GLU A 28 16.84 -1.11 13.11
CA GLU A 28 16.64 -0.10 12.08
C GLU A 28 15.17 0.26 11.93
N ASP A 29 14.93 1.51 11.48
CA ASP A 29 13.60 2.03 11.20
C ASP A 29 13.17 1.63 9.77
N TYR A 30 12.56 0.47 9.63
CA TYR A 30 11.92 0.03 8.38
C TYR A 30 10.42 0.20 8.50
N GLY A 31 9.86 1.19 7.79
CA GLY A 31 8.40 1.44 7.81
C GLY A 31 7.60 0.43 7.03
N THR A 32 8.20 -0.27 6.07
CA THR A 32 7.54 -1.31 5.28
C THR A 32 8.29 -2.63 5.40
N TRP A 33 7.54 -3.73 5.52
CA TRP A 33 8.05 -5.09 5.49
C TRP A 33 7.21 -5.92 4.52
N TRP A 34 7.76 -6.28 3.37
CA TRP A 34 7.07 -7.11 2.39
C TRP A 34 7.17 -8.58 2.81
N GLU A 35 6.06 -9.13 3.26
CA GLU A 35 5.94 -10.52 3.69
C GLU A 35 5.74 -11.47 2.50
N VAL A 36 4.96 -11.02 1.50
CA VAL A 36 4.73 -11.71 0.25
C VAL A 36 4.80 -10.69 -0.88
N SER A 37 5.72 -10.90 -1.79
CA SER A 37 5.85 -10.13 -3.03
C SER A 37 6.54 -10.98 -4.09
N ALA A 38 5.91 -11.06 -5.26
CA ALA A 38 6.49 -11.66 -6.45
C ALA A 38 6.76 -10.58 -7.53
N HIS A 39 6.82 -9.31 -7.11
CA HIS A 39 7.02 -8.18 -8.02
C HIS A 39 8.49 -8.07 -8.46
N PRO A 40 8.80 -7.73 -9.74
CA PRO A 40 10.18 -7.57 -10.21
C PRO A 40 11.03 -6.57 -9.42
N TYR A 41 10.41 -5.53 -8.85
CA TYR A 41 11.09 -4.55 -7.99
C TYR A 41 11.61 -5.16 -6.69
N GLY A 42 10.90 -6.16 -6.13
CA GLY A 42 11.30 -6.86 -4.92
C GLY A 42 10.47 -8.13 -4.73
N SER A 43 11.09 -9.28 -5.00
CA SER A 43 10.49 -10.58 -4.77
C SER A 43 11.17 -11.29 -3.61
N ASN A 44 10.36 -11.81 -2.66
CA ASN A 44 10.89 -12.51 -1.49
C ASN A 44 11.72 -13.73 -1.89
N LYS A 45 12.86 -13.90 -1.22
CA LYS A 45 13.63 -15.14 -1.33
C LYS A 45 12.93 -16.28 -0.61
N ILE A 46 13.12 -17.48 -1.14
CA ILE A 46 12.67 -18.70 -0.47
C ILE A 46 13.79 -19.15 0.47
N VAL A 47 13.45 -19.30 1.74
CA VAL A 47 14.41 -19.68 2.79
C VAL A 47 15.17 -20.96 2.41
N GLY A 48 16.51 -20.90 2.49
CA GLY A 48 17.39 -22.01 2.19
C GLY A 48 17.62 -22.28 0.70
N THR A 49 17.25 -21.34 -0.18
CA THR A 49 17.48 -21.44 -1.63
C THR A 49 18.00 -20.11 -2.20
N ASP A 50 18.48 -20.12 -3.45
CA ASP A 50 18.83 -18.92 -4.21
C ASP A 50 17.66 -18.37 -5.05
N LYS A 51 16.48 -19.01 -4.98
CA LYS A 51 15.29 -18.65 -5.75
C LYS A 51 14.42 -17.65 -5.02
N THR A 52 13.78 -16.81 -5.80
CA THR A 52 12.72 -15.92 -5.33
C THR A 52 11.33 -16.52 -5.53
N LEU A 53 10.33 -15.94 -4.89
CA LEU A 53 8.93 -16.32 -5.12
C LEU A 53 8.54 -16.16 -6.60
N MET A 54 9.00 -15.08 -7.25
CA MET A 54 8.77 -14.85 -8.68
C MET A 54 9.37 -15.97 -9.53
N ASP A 55 10.61 -16.41 -9.26
CA ASP A 55 11.26 -17.47 -10.01
C ASP A 55 10.46 -18.78 -9.93
N VAL A 56 10.02 -19.14 -8.73
CA VAL A 56 9.26 -20.38 -8.51
C VAL A 56 7.87 -20.34 -9.13
N ILE A 57 7.21 -19.17 -9.11
CA ILE A 57 5.92 -18.96 -9.80
C ILE A 57 6.12 -19.08 -11.31
N GLN A 58 7.15 -18.45 -11.87
CA GLN A 58 7.42 -18.51 -13.32
C GLN A 58 7.75 -19.92 -13.79
N GLU A 59 8.43 -20.72 -12.96
CA GLU A 59 8.74 -22.12 -13.28
C GLU A 59 7.49 -23.03 -13.23
N ASN A 60 6.57 -22.76 -12.33
CA ASN A 60 5.43 -23.65 -12.04
C ASN A 60 4.14 -22.83 -11.74
N PRO A 61 3.65 -21.99 -12.67
CA PRO A 61 2.55 -21.07 -12.38
C PRO A 61 1.26 -21.82 -11.99
N ASP A 62 0.89 -22.86 -12.72
CA ASP A 62 -0.34 -23.61 -12.47
C ASP A 62 -0.35 -24.33 -11.11
N GLU A 63 0.82 -24.75 -10.61
CA GLU A 63 0.93 -25.46 -9.33
C GLU A 63 0.85 -24.49 -8.14
N ILE A 64 1.30 -23.24 -8.31
CA ILE A 64 1.37 -22.24 -7.23
C ILE A 64 0.15 -21.34 -7.22
N LEU A 65 -0.22 -20.82 -8.37
CA LEU A 65 -1.32 -19.85 -8.51
C LEU A 65 -2.66 -20.51 -8.87
N GLY A 66 -2.61 -21.71 -9.47
CA GLY A 66 -3.77 -22.34 -10.08
C GLY A 66 -3.85 -22.05 -11.58
N LYS A 67 -4.64 -22.86 -12.29
CA LYS A 67 -4.76 -22.75 -13.75
C LYS A 67 -5.38 -21.42 -14.18
N GLY A 68 -4.72 -20.76 -15.13
CA GLY A 68 -5.19 -19.53 -15.74
C GLY A 68 -4.84 -18.26 -14.99
N TYR A 69 -4.15 -18.37 -13.84
CA TYR A 69 -3.61 -17.22 -13.11
C TYR A 69 -2.18 -16.94 -13.55
N THR A 70 -1.82 -15.66 -13.53
CA THR A 70 -0.50 -15.16 -13.90
C THR A 70 0.19 -14.50 -12.70
N LEU A 71 1.45 -14.15 -12.86
CA LEU A 71 2.21 -13.44 -11.82
C LEU A 71 1.54 -12.14 -11.36
N HIS A 72 0.82 -11.47 -12.25
CA HIS A 72 0.10 -10.23 -11.97
C HIS A 72 -0.99 -10.42 -10.90
N GLU A 73 -1.68 -11.55 -10.89
CA GLU A 73 -2.78 -11.83 -9.96
C GLU A 73 -2.29 -12.33 -8.59
N THR A 74 -0.96 -12.40 -8.39
CA THR A 74 -0.39 -12.72 -7.08
C THR A 74 -0.73 -11.60 -6.08
N LEU A 75 -1.12 -11.96 -4.87
CA LEU A 75 -1.30 -10.98 -3.80
C LEU A 75 0.05 -10.50 -3.26
N ARG A 76 0.11 -9.22 -2.91
CA ARG A 76 1.21 -8.62 -2.18
C ARG A 76 0.76 -8.34 -0.75
N LEU A 77 1.57 -8.77 0.22
CA LEU A 77 1.31 -8.56 1.64
C LEU A 77 2.46 -7.75 2.24
N ALA A 78 2.15 -6.68 2.93
CA ALA A 78 3.15 -5.87 3.62
C ALA A 78 2.67 -5.35 4.96
N TYR A 79 3.55 -5.35 5.96
CA TYR A 79 3.33 -4.53 7.14
C TYR A 79 3.73 -3.09 6.86
N LEU A 80 2.90 -2.16 7.32
CA LEU A 80 3.14 -0.72 7.31
C LEU A 80 3.16 -0.23 8.76
N ASP A 81 4.32 0.26 9.21
CA ASP A 81 4.59 0.64 10.60
C ASP A 81 4.94 2.13 10.67
N THR A 82 3.99 2.98 11.09
CA THR A 82 4.05 4.42 10.87
C THR A 82 4.30 5.21 12.14
N LYS A 83 5.34 6.07 12.17
CA LYS A 83 5.53 7.16 13.14
C LYS A 83 5.06 8.51 12.60
N ASP A 84 4.86 8.60 11.29
CA ASP A 84 4.39 9.80 10.60
C ASP A 84 3.46 9.40 9.46
N ALA A 85 2.67 10.33 8.92
CA ALA A 85 1.75 10.03 7.84
C ALA A 85 2.49 9.63 6.54
N LEU A 86 1.95 8.69 5.77
CA LEU A 86 2.39 8.44 4.41
C LEU A 86 2.15 9.69 3.53
N SER A 87 2.80 9.75 2.36
CA SER A 87 2.36 10.72 1.34
C SER A 87 0.92 10.45 0.94
N ILE A 88 0.17 11.50 0.66
CA ILE A 88 -1.09 11.34 -0.05
C ILE A 88 -0.78 10.82 -1.45
N GLN A 89 -1.40 9.72 -1.82
CA GLN A 89 -1.11 9.00 -3.05
C GLN A 89 -2.38 8.43 -3.66
N VAL A 90 -2.26 8.02 -4.92
CA VAL A 90 -3.32 7.33 -5.66
C VAL A 90 -2.69 6.26 -6.54
N HIS A 91 -3.41 5.17 -6.74
CA HIS A 91 -3.03 4.10 -7.64
C HIS A 91 -3.93 4.11 -8.88
N PRO A 92 -3.39 3.89 -10.08
CA PRO A 92 -4.16 3.78 -11.31
C PRO A 92 -4.85 2.42 -11.46
N GLU A 93 -5.79 2.33 -12.39
CA GLU A 93 -6.24 1.09 -13.01
C GLU A 93 -5.18 0.53 -13.98
N ASP A 94 -5.33 -0.73 -14.39
CA ASP A 94 -4.37 -1.43 -15.25
C ASP A 94 -4.09 -0.72 -16.57
N ASP A 95 -5.12 -0.26 -17.27
CA ASP A 95 -4.97 0.39 -18.58
C ASP A 95 -4.04 1.59 -18.51
N TYR A 96 -4.25 2.48 -17.53
CA TYR A 96 -3.40 3.64 -17.34
C TYR A 96 -1.99 3.28 -16.89
N ALA A 97 -1.86 2.31 -15.98
CA ALA A 97 -0.57 1.87 -15.45
C ALA A 97 0.30 1.23 -16.52
N LEU A 98 -0.27 0.37 -17.37
CA LEU A 98 0.43 -0.28 -18.47
C LEU A 98 0.94 0.73 -19.49
N GLU A 99 0.15 1.78 -19.79
CA GLU A 99 0.55 2.83 -20.75
C GLU A 99 1.63 3.77 -20.18
N HIS A 100 1.57 4.12 -18.89
CA HIS A 100 2.36 5.22 -18.32
C HIS A 100 3.47 4.79 -17.37
N SER A 101 3.41 3.58 -16.79
CA SER A 101 4.33 3.13 -15.74
C SER A 101 5.03 1.81 -16.05
N ASN A 102 4.72 1.15 -17.16
CA ASN A 102 5.21 -0.20 -17.50
C ASN A 102 5.02 -1.20 -16.34
N ASP A 103 3.91 -1.09 -15.64
CA ASP A 103 3.48 -1.92 -14.53
C ASP A 103 1.95 -2.02 -14.56
N TYR A 104 1.35 -2.82 -13.71
CA TYR A 104 -0.09 -2.91 -13.57
C TYR A 104 -0.65 -1.86 -12.62
N GLY A 105 -1.96 -1.70 -12.60
CA GLY A 105 -2.70 -0.92 -11.63
C GLY A 105 -2.58 -1.52 -10.22
N LYS A 106 -2.98 -0.74 -9.21
CA LYS A 106 -2.92 -1.23 -7.84
C LYS A 106 -4.26 -1.04 -7.16
N TYR A 107 -4.76 -2.14 -6.59
CA TYR A 107 -5.90 -2.19 -5.70
C TYR A 107 -5.42 -2.74 -4.37
N GLU A 108 -5.77 -2.11 -3.26
CA GLU A 108 -5.31 -2.53 -1.94
C GLU A 108 -6.37 -2.43 -0.86
N SER A 109 -6.06 -2.99 0.27
CA SER A 109 -6.86 -2.90 1.49
C SER A 109 -5.94 -2.92 2.70
N TRP A 110 -6.39 -2.34 3.80
CA TRP A 110 -5.63 -2.31 5.05
C TRP A 110 -6.41 -2.94 6.19
N TYR A 111 -5.78 -3.88 6.87
CA TYR A 111 -6.23 -4.37 8.17
C TYR A 111 -5.42 -3.67 9.26
N ILE A 112 -6.09 -2.93 10.15
CA ILE A 112 -5.43 -2.17 11.22
C ILE A 112 -5.09 -3.12 12.37
N LEU A 113 -3.81 -3.42 12.52
CA LEU A 113 -3.29 -4.31 13.57
C LEU A 113 -3.17 -3.58 14.91
N ASP A 114 -2.81 -2.30 14.86
CA ASP A 114 -2.77 -1.41 16.03
C ASP A 114 -2.88 0.05 15.59
N ALA A 115 -3.51 0.89 16.41
CA ALA A 115 -3.62 2.33 16.18
C ALA A 115 -3.73 3.05 17.54
N LYS A 116 -2.99 4.17 17.70
CA LYS A 116 -3.17 4.99 18.89
C LYS A 116 -4.53 5.69 18.87
N PRO A 117 -5.10 6.00 20.05
CA PRO A 117 -6.34 6.76 20.11
C PRO A 117 -6.28 8.06 19.31
N GLY A 118 -7.27 8.29 18.44
CA GLY A 118 -7.33 9.45 17.54
C GLY A 118 -6.45 9.34 16.29
N ALA A 119 -5.83 8.19 16.03
CA ALA A 119 -5.14 7.95 14.77
C ALA A 119 -6.12 7.98 13.59
N THR A 120 -5.72 8.63 12.50
CA THR A 120 -6.55 8.78 11.30
C THR A 120 -5.81 8.34 10.06
N LEU A 121 -6.55 7.90 9.06
CA LEU A 121 -6.06 7.76 7.69
C LEU A 121 -6.80 8.73 6.76
N VAL A 122 -6.25 8.96 5.59
CA VAL A 122 -6.92 9.67 4.50
C VAL A 122 -7.51 8.64 3.54
N ALA A 123 -8.78 8.79 3.20
CA ALA A 123 -9.46 7.97 2.18
C ALA A 123 -10.48 8.83 1.41
N GLY A 124 -10.09 9.27 0.22
CA GLY A 124 -10.84 10.20 -0.63
C GLY A 124 -10.76 11.65 -0.18
N THR A 125 -11.68 12.44 -0.70
CA THR A 125 -11.77 13.89 -0.48
C THR A 125 -13.13 14.30 0.07
N THR A 126 -13.19 15.48 0.71
CA THR A 126 -14.45 16.06 1.24
C THR A 126 -15.28 16.76 0.16
N ILE A 127 -14.64 17.11 -0.96
CA ILE A 127 -15.26 17.72 -2.14
C ILE A 127 -14.86 16.92 -3.39
N ASN A 128 -15.60 17.10 -4.48
CA ASN A 128 -15.32 16.45 -5.77
C ASN A 128 -14.92 17.43 -6.89
N ASP A 129 -14.64 18.69 -6.54
CA ASP A 129 -14.20 19.72 -7.48
C ASP A 129 -12.67 19.61 -7.69
N ALA A 130 -12.29 19.02 -8.83
CA ALA A 130 -10.87 18.81 -9.17
C ALA A 130 -10.09 20.12 -9.34
N ASP A 131 -10.72 21.17 -9.87
CA ASP A 131 -10.06 22.47 -10.08
C ASP A 131 -9.82 23.17 -8.74
N GLU A 132 -10.76 23.09 -7.81
CA GLU A 132 -10.60 23.63 -6.47
C GLU A 132 -9.51 22.87 -5.69
N ILE A 133 -9.50 21.54 -5.76
CA ILE A 133 -8.44 20.71 -5.16
C ILE A 133 -7.07 21.04 -5.75
N LYS A 134 -6.99 21.23 -7.08
CA LYS A 134 -5.75 21.61 -7.76
C LYS A 134 -5.24 22.98 -7.32
N ASN A 135 -6.12 23.96 -7.22
CA ASN A 135 -5.79 25.28 -6.70
C ASN A 135 -5.28 25.22 -5.25
N ALA A 136 -5.93 24.42 -4.41
CA ALA A 136 -5.50 24.23 -3.03
C ALA A 136 -4.13 23.52 -2.94
N LEU A 137 -3.87 22.53 -3.79
CA LEU A 137 -2.56 21.89 -3.87
C LEU A 137 -1.45 22.87 -4.23
N MET A 138 -1.68 23.72 -5.23
CA MET A 138 -0.72 24.76 -5.67
C MET A 138 -0.44 25.81 -4.58
N ASN A 139 -1.42 26.06 -3.70
CA ASN A 139 -1.30 26.98 -2.58
C ASN A 139 -0.85 26.32 -1.26
N ASN A 140 -0.46 25.03 -1.28
CA ASN A 140 -0.11 24.25 -0.10
C ASN A 140 -1.24 24.19 0.97
N ASP A 141 -2.49 24.13 0.56
CA ASP A 141 -3.68 24.18 1.41
C ASP A 141 -4.63 22.97 1.14
N VAL A 142 -4.13 21.96 0.45
CA VAL A 142 -4.93 20.81 0.00
C VAL A 142 -5.42 19.94 1.16
N GLU A 143 -4.75 19.97 2.29
CA GLU A 143 -5.09 19.12 3.46
C GLU A 143 -6.51 19.36 3.98
N LYS A 144 -7.08 20.55 3.79
CA LYS A 144 -8.46 20.89 4.20
C LYS A 144 -9.52 20.11 3.43
N TYR A 145 -9.17 19.57 2.25
CA TYR A 145 -10.08 18.80 1.39
C TYR A 145 -9.85 17.29 1.50
N LEU A 146 -8.85 16.83 2.26
CA LEU A 146 -8.62 15.42 2.48
C LEU A 146 -9.62 14.86 3.49
N ASN A 147 -10.27 13.75 3.12
CA ASN A 147 -11.19 13.07 4.02
C ASN A 147 -10.42 12.23 5.04
N LYS A 148 -10.25 12.78 6.24
CA LYS A 148 -9.58 12.13 7.38
C LYS A 148 -10.59 11.29 8.14
N VAL A 149 -10.31 10.00 8.31
CA VAL A 149 -11.17 9.04 8.99
C VAL A 149 -10.42 8.43 10.16
N GLU A 150 -11.00 8.47 11.34
CA GLU A 150 -10.44 7.82 12.53
C GLU A 150 -10.50 6.29 12.37
N VAL A 151 -9.43 5.61 12.80
CA VAL A 151 -9.30 4.16 12.71
C VAL A 151 -8.89 3.54 14.03
N HIS A 152 -9.31 2.30 14.22
CA HIS A 152 -9.08 1.52 15.42
C HIS A 152 -8.53 0.14 15.05
N LYS A 153 -7.86 -0.49 16.00
CA LYS A 153 -7.45 -1.88 15.87
C LYS A 153 -8.63 -2.78 15.48
N GLY A 154 -8.44 -3.57 14.42
CA GLY A 154 -9.44 -4.48 13.88
C GLY A 154 -10.24 -3.90 12.71
N ASP A 155 -10.12 -2.62 12.41
CA ASP A 155 -10.75 -2.04 11.21
C ASP A 155 -10.15 -2.64 9.93
N TYR A 156 -10.99 -2.87 8.94
CA TYR A 156 -10.59 -3.29 7.60
C TYR A 156 -11.16 -2.33 6.56
N ILE A 157 -10.26 -1.73 5.79
CA ILE A 157 -10.59 -0.65 4.85
C ILE A 157 -10.17 -1.06 3.46
N ILE A 158 -11.09 -0.93 2.49
CA ILE A 158 -10.81 -1.14 1.07
C ILE A 158 -10.41 0.19 0.44
N ILE A 159 -9.31 0.15 -0.31
CA ILE A 159 -8.74 1.28 -1.06
C ILE A 159 -8.73 0.90 -2.55
N PRO A 160 -9.76 1.25 -3.30
CA PRO A 160 -9.78 0.98 -4.73
C PRO A 160 -8.79 1.88 -5.49
N SER A 161 -8.39 1.44 -6.68
CA SER A 161 -7.73 2.31 -7.65
C SER A 161 -8.53 3.60 -7.83
N GLY A 162 -7.83 4.71 -8.08
CA GLY A 162 -8.45 6.04 -8.21
C GLY A 162 -8.77 6.76 -6.90
N MET A 163 -8.64 6.12 -5.74
CA MET A 163 -8.87 6.79 -4.46
C MET A 163 -7.59 7.47 -3.94
N LEU A 164 -7.66 8.78 -3.65
CA LEU A 164 -6.61 9.46 -2.87
C LEU A 164 -6.60 8.92 -1.44
N HIS A 165 -5.44 8.44 -0.97
CA HIS A 165 -5.35 7.80 0.34
C HIS A 165 -3.96 7.96 0.98
N ALA A 166 -3.90 7.76 2.29
CA ALA A 166 -2.67 7.62 3.07
C ALA A 166 -2.97 7.07 4.47
N LEU A 167 -2.16 6.16 4.98
CA LEU A 167 -2.13 5.90 6.41
C LEU A 167 -1.60 7.15 7.13
N GLY A 168 -2.22 7.50 8.23
CA GLY A 168 -1.71 8.52 9.14
C GLY A 168 -0.59 7.99 10.04
N LYS A 169 -0.20 8.81 11.01
CA LYS A 169 0.82 8.44 11.99
C LYS A 169 0.25 7.49 13.07
N ASP A 170 1.17 6.79 13.73
CA ASP A 170 0.87 5.95 14.89
C ASP A 170 -0.10 4.79 14.56
N ILE A 171 0.05 4.22 13.37
CA ILE A 171 -0.72 3.07 12.87
C ILE A 171 0.23 1.94 12.50
N LEU A 172 -0.13 0.73 12.88
CA LEU A 172 0.42 -0.52 12.34
C LEU A 172 -0.65 -1.22 11.53
N ALA A 173 -0.42 -1.42 10.25
CA ALA A 173 -1.37 -2.05 9.34
C ALA A 173 -0.75 -3.22 8.57
N LEU A 174 -1.59 -4.19 8.21
CA LEU A 174 -1.30 -5.16 7.16
C LEU A 174 -1.96 -4.67 5.87
N GLU A 175 -1.14 -4.36 4.87
CA GLU A 175 -1.59 -4.10 3.50
C GLU A 175 -1.73 -5.40 2.75
N VAL A 176 -2.87 -5.58 2.10
CA VAL A 176 -3.14 -6.66 1.14
C VAL A 176 -3.49 -6.00 -0.19
N GLY A 177 -2.71 -6.22 -1.20
CA GLY A 177 -2.91 -5.58 -2.51
C GLY A 177 -2.56 -6.50 -3.67
N THR A 178 -2.79 -5.99 -4.88
CA THR A 178 -2.33 -6.61 -6.12
C THR A 178 -0.79 -6.53 -6.23
N ASN A 179 -0.20 -7.38 -7.08
CA ASN A 179 1.25 -7.44 -7.28
C ASN A 179 1.75 -6.30 -8.18
N SER A 180 1.58 -5.07 -7.70
CA SER A 180 1.98 -3.83 -8.38
C SER A 180 2.78 -2.92 -7.45
N ASN A 181 3.66 -2.11 -8.03
CA ASN A 181 4.39 -1.06 -7.31
C ASN A 181 4.04 0.36 -7.80
N THR A 182 3.04 0.49 -8.67
CA THR A 182 2.64 1.78 -9.25
C THR A 182 1.96 2.66 -8.22
N THR A 183 2.59 3.79 -7.92
CA THR A 183 2.10 4.77 -6.95
C THR A 183 2.36 6.18 -7.44
N TYR A 184 1.31 6.97 -7.59
CA TYR A 184 1.42 8.38 -7.91
C TYR A 184 1.29 9.20 -6.63
N ARG A 185 2.41 9.88 -6.28
CA ARG A 185 2.49 10.73 -5.10
C ARG A 185 1.86 12.08 -5.41
N PHE A 186 0.70 12.33 -4.79
CA PHE A 186 -0.08 13.55 -4.98
C PHE A 186 0.45 14.70 -4.11
N TYR A 187 0.71 14.44 -2.82
CA TYR A 187 1.19 15.43 -1.87
C TYR A 187 2.04 14.78 -0.78
N ASP A 188 3.10 15.43 -0.33
CA ASP A 188 4.04 14.87 0.64
C ASP A 188 4.45 15.84 1.75
N TYR A 189 3.59 16.78 2.10
CA TYR A 189 3.79 17.75 3.19
C TYR A 189 5.10 18.55 3.07
N ASN A 190 5.67 18.67 1.88
CA ASN A 190 7.00 19.26 1.62
C ASN A 190 8.12 18.64 2.49
N ARG A 191 7.98 17.39 2.92
CA ARG A 191 8.97 16.69 3.75
C ARG A 191 10.25 16.45 2.99
N LYS A 192 11.36 16.55 3.71
CA LYS A 192 12.69 16.25 3.18
C LYS A 192 13.16 14.88 3.68
N GLY A 193 13.74 14.11 2.77
CA GLY A 193 14.42 12.88 3.11
C GLY A 193 15.76 13.12 3.85
N LYS A 194 16.47 12.04 4.15
CA LYS A 194 17.81 12.10 4.77
C LYS A 194 18.82 12.88 3.93
N ASP A 195 18.63 12.93 2.63
CA ASP A 195 19.44 13.69 1.67
C ASP A 195 19.10 15.19 1.60
N GLY A 196 18.15 15.65 2.40
CA GLY A 196 17.67 17.03 2.45
C GLY A 196 16.75 17.43 1.28
N LYS A 197 16.39 16.50 0.39
CA LYS A 197 15.53 16.74 -0.78
C LYS A 197 14.11 16.27 -0.51
N THR A 198 13.15 16.93 -1.16
CA THR A 198 11.76 16.47 -1.22
C THR A 198 11.63 15.31 -2.19
N ARG A 199 10.69 14.39 -1.92
CA ARG A 199 10.36 13.33 -2.88
C ARG A 199 9.63 13.91 -4.09
N PRO A 200 9.85 13.39 -5.31
CA PRO A 200 9.10 13.81 -6.49
C PRO A 200 7.59 13.62 -6.31
N LEU A 201 6.81 14.57 -6.79
CA LEU A 201 5.36 14.45 -6.89
C LEU A 201 4.97 14.07 -8.33
N HIS A 202 3.90 13.32 -8.47
CA HIS A 202 3.31 12.88 -9.75
C HIS A 202 1.94 13.55 -9.91
N VAL A 203 1.93 14.91 -9.91
CA VAL A 203 0.68 15.69 -9.82
C VAL A 203 -0.21 15.44 -11.03
N LYS A 204 0.38 15.44 -12.24
CA LYS A 204 -0.39 15.21 -13.46
C LYS A 204 -1.04 13.83 -13.45
N GLU A 205 -0.23 12.79 -13.26
CA GLU A 205 -0.67 11.38 -13.22
C GLU A 205 -1.72 11.18 -12.11
N SER A 206 -1.52 11.81 -10.96
CA SER A 206 -2.49 11.75 -9.86
C SER A 206 -3.85 12.32 -10.24
N PHE A 207 -3.89 13.48 -10.94
CA PHE A 207 -5.16 14.05 -11.39
C PHE A 207 -5.79 13.25 -12.52
N ASP A 208 -4.98 12.65 -13.40
CA ASP A 208 -5.47 11.82 -14.52
C ASP A 208 -6.25 10.58 -14.01
N VAL A 209 -5.85 10.02 -12.86
CA VAL A 209 -6.40 8.75 -12.36
C VAL A 209 -7.31 8.88 -11.14
N THR A 210 -7.39 10.06 -10.50
CA THR A 210 -8.19 10.22 -9.29
C THR A 210 -9.67 10.37 -9.60
N ASP A 211 -10.51 9.51 -8.98
CA ASP A 211 -11.94 9.72 -8.88
C ASP A 211 -12.27 10.38 -7.51
N PHE A 212 -12.54 11.69 -7.56
CA PHE A 212 -12.86 12.49 -6.37
C PHE A 212 -14.25 12.17 -5.77
N ASN A 213 -15.03 11.28 -6.38
CA ASN A 213 -16.31 10.81 -5.84
C ASN A 213 -16.16 9.59 -4.94
N LEU A 214 -15.03 8.90 -4.98
CA LEU A 214 -14.81 7.70 -4.18
C LEU A 214 -14.87 8.01 -2.67
N LYS A 215 -15.52 7.10 -1.94
CA LYS A 215 -15.65 7.15 -0.48
C LYS A 215 -15.08 5.86 0.13
N PRO A 216 -14.52 5.93 1.34
CA PRO A 216 -13.94 4.75 1.98
C PRO A 216 -15.01 3.69 2.26
N THR A 217 -14.64 2.44 2.06
CA THR A 217 -15.46 1.30 2.44
C THR A 217 -14.80 0.59 3.61
N PHE A 218 -15.44 0.67 4.78
CA PHE A 218 -15.09 -0.15 5.94
C PHE A 218 -15.86 -1.46 5.88
N VAL A 219 -15.11 -2.56 5.97
CA VAL A 219 -15.73 -3.88 6.04
C VAL A 219 -16.06 -4.18 7.50
N PRO A 220 -17.34 -4.39 7.85
CA PRO A 220 -17.72 -4.72 9.22
C PRO A 220 -17.01 -6.00 9.67
N GLN A 221 -16.24 -5.91 10.76
CA GLN A 221 -15.62 -7.07 11.35
C GLN A 221 -16.68 -7.84 12.16
N LYS A 222 -17.17 -8.93 11.60
CA LYS A 222 -17.83 -9.96 12.39
C LYS A 222 -16.73 -10.91 12.86
N HIS A 223 -16.61 -11.11 14.17
CA HIS A 223 -15.70 -12.12 14.74
C HIS A 223 -16.23 -13.54 14.45
N GLU A 224 -16.56 -13.82 13.21
CA GLU A 224 -17.00 -15.11 12.74
C GLU A 224 -15.84 -15.76 11.99
N THR A 225 -15.53 -17.00 12.35
CA THR A 225 -14.56 -17.79 11.58
C THR A 225 -15.23 -18.12 10.24
N HIS A 226 -14.77 -17.50 9.18
CA HIS A 226 -15.20 -17.87 7.83
C HIS A 226 -14.30 -18.99 7.32
N ARG A 227 -14.90 -20.12 6.97
CA ARG A 227 -14.21 -21.17 6.24
C ARG A 227 -14.09 -20.71 4.78
N ILE A 228 -12.86 -20.50 4.33
CA ILE A 228 -12.57 -20.13 2.95
C ILE A 228 -12.25 -21.42 2.19
N GLY A 229 -13.22 -21.92 1.43
CA GLY A 229 -13.07 -23.14 0.65
C GLY A 229 -13.00 -24.42 1.48
N ASP A 230 -12.59 -25.50 0.84
CA ASP A 230 -12.41 -26.82 1.45
C ASP A 230 -10.96 -27.09 1.89
N CYS A 231 -10.19 -26.04 2.19
CA CYS A 231 -8.83 -26.17 2.70
C CYS A 231 -8.80 -26.43 4.21
#